data_011648d4a77236e2380fce4f36a5aa4f
#
_entry.id   011648d4a77236e2380fce4f36a5aa4f
#
_cell.length_a   1.000
_cell.length_b   1.000
_cell.length_c   1.000
_cell.angle_alpha   90.00
_cell.angle_beta   90.00
_cell.angle_gamma   90.00
#
_symmetry.space_group_name_H-M   'P 1'
#
loop_
_entity.id
_entity.type
_entity.pdbx_description
1 polymer ?
#
loop_
_entity_poly.entity_id
_entity_poly.type
_entity_poly.pdbx_seq_one_letter_code
_entity_poly.pdbx_strand_id
1 'polypeptide(L)'
;MKKLIPLLVALACLRVSAAEPPLTGRAAELFRKAQGGHWFADAAKLRPDFVPTSDGQSFLVVWRAVPEPKRWIVSLHGTQGFATDDLALWHPHVKGREVGLVCVQWWLGAGDRTDAYYAPQQLYREIDLALQKLGVQPGTAMLHGFSRGSANSYAVAALDAGRGRRYFSLVVANSGGVGLDYPPTRAIGSGAFGRRPLQGTRWITVAGGRDPNPDRDGIPGMRRAAGWLKEQGAIVVEAIEDPQEGHGALTRSAKNARTVLDLFLKPTP
;
A
#
# COMPACT_ATOMS: atom_id res chain seq x y z
N MET A 1 53.30 -19.05 -45.45
CA MET A 1 51.91 -18.50 -45.32
C MET A 1 51.17 -19.21 -44.19
N LYS A 2 51.07 -18.59 -43.00
CA LYS A 2 50.37 -19.19 -41.86
C LYS A 2 48.94 -18.65 -41.85
N LYS A 3 47.94 -19.52 -41.97
CA LYS A 3 46.51 -19.16 -41.89
C LYS A 3 46.14 -18.99 -40.42
N LEU A 4 45.75 -17.76 -40.02
CA LEU A 4 45.10 -17.49 -38.76
C LEU A 4 43.62 -17.92 -38.86
N ILE A 5 43.18 -18.79 -37.95
CA ILE A 5 41.78 -19.15 -37.74
C ILE A 5 41.23 -18.20 -36.65
N PRO A 6 40.16 -17.46 -36.94
CA PRO A 6 39.54 -16.63 -35.87
C PRO A 6 38.74 -17.52 -34.91
N LEU A 7 39.07 -17.43 -33.62
CA LEU A 7 38.35 -18.05 -32.53
C LEU A 7 37.09 -17.22 -32.24
N LEU A 8 35.92 -17.74 -32.68
CA LEU A 8 34.63 -17.15 -32.32
C LEU A 8 34.31 -17.49 -30.86
N VAL A 9 34.47 -16.53 -29.94
CA VAL A 9 33.99 -16.66 -28.55
C VAL A 9 32.50 -16.39 -28.57
N ALA A 10 31.69 -17.44 -28.48
CA ALA A 10 30.26 -17.34 -28.26
C ALA A 10 30.00 -16.90 -26.82
N LEU A 11 29.62 -15.65 -26.63
CA LEU A 11 29.15 -15.14 -25.35
C LEU A 11 27.75 -15.73 -25.06
N ALA A 12 27.73 -16.81 -24.28
CA ALA A 12 26.50 -17.37 -23.76
C ALA A 12 25.93 -16.38 -22.71
N CYS A 13 24.95 -15.60 -23.11
CA CYS A 13 24.13 -14.82 -22.15
C CYS A 13 23.39 -15.84 -21.26
N LEU A 14 23.94 -16.13 -20.10
CA LEU A 14 23.22 -16.77 -19.01
C LEU A 14 22.04 -15.88 -18.63
N ARG A 15 20.85 -16.19 -19.15
CA ARG A 15 19.60 -15.66 -18.60
C ARG A 15 19.48 -16.24 -17.19
N VAL A 16 19.80 -15.45 -16.19
CA VAL A 16 19.41 -15.74 -14.80
C VAL A 16 17.88 -15.68 -14.80
N SER A 17 17.25 -16.83 -14.93
CA SER A 17 15.82 -16.98 -14.70
C SER A 17 15.60 -16.64 -13.23
N ALA A 18 14.93 -15.54 -12.94
CA ALA A 18 14.45 -15.29 -11.60
C ALA A 18 13.58 -16.50 -11.21
N ALA A 19 13.87 -17.14 -10.07
CA ALA A 19 13.07 -18.24 -9.59
C ALA A 19 11.60 -17.81 -9.56
N GLU A 20 10.71 -18.66 -10.10
CA GLU A 20 9.28 -18.38 -10.02
C GLU A 20 8.88 -18.19 -8.55
N PRO A 21 8.02 -17.21 -8.24
CA PRO A 21 7.58 -17.01 -6.87
C PRO A 21 6.87 -18.27 -6.35
N PRO A 22 6.94 -18.58 -5.05
CA PRO A 22 6.37 -19.79 -4.45
C PRO A 22 4.83 -19.71 -4.35
N LEU A 23 4.18 -19.18 -5.38
CA LEU A 23 2.73 -18.99 -5.46
C LEU A 23 2.10 -20.17 -6.19
N THR A 24 1.01 -20.69 -5.63
CA THR A 24 0.23 -21.81 -6.20
C THR A 24 -1.24 -21.44 -6.31
N GLY A 25 -2.04 -22.22 -7.05
CA GLY A 25 -3.48 -22.06 -7.14
C GLY A 25 -3.90 -20.64 -7.52
N ARG A 26 -4.83 -20.08 -6.76
CA ARG A 26 -5.43 -18.76 -7.02
C ARG A 26 -4.41 -17.63 -6.94
N ALA A 27 -3.50 -17.68 -5.98
CA ALA A 27 -2.44 -16.68 -5.85
C ALA A 27 -1.55 -16.63 -7.11
N ALA A 28 -1.20 -17.79 -7.69
CA ALA A 28 -0.44 -17.86 -8.94
C ALA A 28 -1.22 -17.33 -10.15
N GLU A 29 -2.53 -17.59 -10.24
CA GLU A 29 -3.40 -17.01 -11.28
C GLU A 29 -3.44 -15.49 -11.20
N LEU A 30 -3.61 -14.97 -9.99
CA LEU A 30 -3.64 -13.53 -9.73
C LEU A 30 -2.30 -12.86 -10.02
N PHE A 31 -1.19 -13.54 -9.70
CA PHE A 31 0.15 -13.09 -10.04
C PHE A 31 0.35 -13.01 -11.57
N ARG A 32 -0.07 -14.05 -12.34
CA ARG A 32 -0.04 -13.98 -13.80
C ARG A 32 -0.84 -12.80 -14.35
N LYS A 33 -1.98 -12.47 -13.71
CA LYS A 33 -2.75 -11.28 -14.07
C LYS A 33 -1.98 -10.00 -13.78
N ALA A 34 -1.30 -9.91 -12.63
CA ALA A 34 -0.48 -8.77 -12.25
C ALA A 34 0.70 -8.55 -13.22
N GLN A 35 1.22 -9.61 -13.84
CA GLN A 35 2.28 -9.50 -14.86
C GLN A 35 1.86 -8.65 -16.08
N GLY A 36 0.56 -8.54 -16.37
CA GLY A 36 0.01 -7.62 -17.38
C GLY A 36 -0.19 -6.18 -16.87
N GLY A 37 0.07 -5.90 -15.61
CA GLY A 37 -0.07 -4.57 -15.02
C GLY A 37 0.97 -3.57 -15.53
N HIS A 38 0.59 -2.30 -15.58
CA HIS A 38 1.42 -1.22 -16.14
C HIS A 38 2.79 -1.11 -15.45
N TRP A 39 2.85 -1.29 -14.14
CA TRP A 39 4.07 -1.11 -13.34
C TRP A 39 4.80 -2.42 -13.00
N PHE A 40 4.29 -3.56 -13.48
CA PHE A 40 4.87 -4.86 -13.12
C PHE A 40 6.35 -4.98 -13.49
N ALA A 41 6.73 -4.58 -14.70
CA ALA A 41 8.10 -4.69 -15.17
C ALA A 41 9.09 -3.91 -14.30
N ASP A 42 8.69 -2.74 -13.81
CA ASP A 42 9.52 -1.92 -12.93
C ASP A 42 9.60 -2.51 -11.51
N ALA A 43 8.49 -3.00 -10.98
CA ALA A 43 8.50 -3.72 -9.71
C ALA A 43 9.34 -5.00 -9.75
N ALA A 44 9.25 -5.78 -10.81
CA ALA A 44 10.00 -7.04 -10.97
C ALA A 44 11.53 -6.83 -10.99
N LYS A 45 12.02 -5.72 -11.56
CA LYS A 45 13.45 -5.35 -11.54
C LYS A 45 14.00 -5.18 -10.12
N LEU A 46 13.13 -4.88 -9.16
CA LEU A 46 13.50 -4.70 -7.75
C LEU A 46 13.66 -6.03 -7.00
N ARG A 47 13.31 -7.15 -7.61
CA ARG A 47 13.39 -8.49 -7.05
C ARG A 47 12.72 -8.63 -5.68
N PRO A 48 11.45 -8.24 -5.54
CA PRO A 48 10.73 -8.40 -4.28
C PRO A 48 10.43 -9.87 -3.99
N ASP A 49 10.16 -10.15 -2.72
CA ASP A 49 9.57 -11.43 -2.33
C ASP A 49 8.06 -11.40 -2.60
N PHE A 50 7.53 -12.44 -3.25
CA PHE A 50 6.11 -12.68 -3.40
C PHE A 50 5.68 -13.74 -2.39
N VAL A 51 4.85 -13.34 -1.43
CA VAL A 51 4.44 -14.19 -0.31
C VAL A 51 2.96 -14.52 -0.44
N PRO A 52 2.54 -15.80 -0.50
CA PRO A 52 1.12 -16.13 -0.56
C PRO A 52 0.40 -15.67 0.72
N THR A 53 -0.86 -15.25 0.59
CA THR A 53 -1.75 -15.03 1.73
C THR A 53 -2.03 -16.36 2.46
N SER A 54 -2.43 -16.28 3.71
CA SER A 54 -2.65 -17.47 4.55
C SER A 54 -3.76 -18.38 4.04
N ASP A 55 -4.70 -17.82 3.25
CA ASP A 55 -5.79 -18.55 2.61
C ASP A 55 -5.47 -19.01 1.17
N GLY A 56 -4.28 -18.67 0.65
CA GLY A 56 -3.84 -19.01 -0.71
C GLY A 56 -4.60 -18.32 -1.84
N GLN A 57 -5.48 -17.34 -1.54
CA GLN A 57 -6.28 -16.66 -2.55
C GLN A 57 -5.55 -15.53 -3.24
N SER A 58 -4.50 -14.99 -2.60
CA SER A 58 -3.77 -13.82 -3.07
C SER A 58 -2.31 -13.85 -2.61
N PHE A 59 -1.63 -12.70 -2.70
CA PHE A 59 -0.23 -12.58 -2.31
C PHE A 59 0.09 -11.17 -1.77
N LEU A 60 1.22 -11.08 -1.08
CA LEU A 60 1.85 -9.83 -0.70
C LEU A 60 3.16 -9.68 -1.48
N VAL A 61 3.52 -8.44 -1.74
CA VAL A 61 4.82 -8.06 -2.29
C VAL A 61 5.63 -7.44 -1.16
N VAL A 62 6.70 -8.11 -0.76
CA VAL A 62 7.60 -7.64 0.30
C VAL A 62 8.92 -7.20 -0.29
N TRP A 63 9.33 -5.98 0.00
CA TRP A 63 10.60 -5.43 -0.46
C TRP A 63 11.31 -4.67 0.65
N ARG A 64 12.63 -4.69 0.64
CA ARG A 64 13.47 -4.04 1.65
C ARG A 64 14.47 -3.11 0.99
N ALA A 65 14.47 -1.83 1.38
CA ALA A 65 15.48 -0.87 0.92
C ALA A 65 16.87 -1.14 1.53
N VAL A 66 16.89 -1.79 2.69
CA VAL A 66 18.08 -2.24 3.43
C VAL A 66 17.80 -3.63 4.01
N PRO A 67 18.82 -4.45 4.36
CA PRO A 67 18.60 -5.80 4.88
C PRO A 67 17.68 -5.87 6.11
N GLU A 68 17.81 -4.89 7.02
CA GLU A 68 17.04 -4.80 8.27
C GLU A 68 16.32 -3.45 8.38
N PRO A 69 15.14 -3.30 7.75
CA PRO A 69 14.38 -2.07 7.83
C PRO A 69 13.87 -1.83 9.26
N LYS A 70 14.03 -0.61 9.77
CA LYS A 70 13.49 -0.20 11.07
C LYS A 70 12.04 0.25 11.01
N ARG A 71 11.58 0.62 9.82
CA ARG A 71 10.23 1.12 9.57
C ARG A 71 9.63 0.39 8.38
N TRP A 72 8.31 0.25 8.37
CA TRP A 72 7.61 -0.46 7.30
C TRP A 72 6.45 0.36 6.77
N ILE A 73 6.22 0.31 5.48
CA ILE A 73 5.04 0.87 4.84
C ILE A 73 4.19 -0.30 4.35
N VAL A 74 2.98 -0.39 4.86
CA VAL A 74 1.93 -1.26 4.33
C VAL A 74 1.12 -0.45 3.33
N SER A 75 1.01 -0.91 2.08
CA SER A 75 0.33 -0.17 1.02
C SER A 75 -0.83 -0.95 0.43
N LEU A 76 -1.96 -0.25 0.25
CA LEU A 76 -3.21 -0.75 -0.32
C LEU A 76 -3.50 0.00 -1.62
N HIS A 77 -3.39 -0.69 -2.74
CA HIS A 77 -3.64 -0.16 -4.08
C HIS A 77 -5.09 0.27 -4.31
N GLY A 78 -5.33 1.04 -5.36
CA GLY A 78 -6.64 1.50 -5.77
C GLY A 78 -7.49 0.41 -6.44
N THR A 79 -8.63 0.84 -7.02
CA THR A 79 -9.57 -0.04 -7.72
C THR A 79 -8.86 -0.81 -8.83
N GLN A 80 -8.98 -2.16 -8.79
CA GLN A 80 -8.41 -3.09 -9.77
C GLN A 80 -6.89 -2.93 -9.99
N GLY A 81 -6.19 -2.33 -9.03
CA GLY A 81 -4.74 -2.20 -9.05
C GLY A 81 -4.03 -3.48 -8.62
N PHE A 82 -2.72 -3.44 -8.66
CA PHE A 82 -1.86 -4.52 -8.22
C PHE A 82 -0.88 -4.07 -7.14
N ALA A 83 -0.52 -4.98 -6.24
CA ALA A 83 0.48 -4.74 -5.21
C ALA A 83 1.84 -4.32 -5.80
N THR A 84 2.15 -4.77 -7.01
CA THR A 84 3.33 -4.38 -7.77
C THR A 84 3.32 -2.91 -8.18
N ASP A 85 2.14 -2.32 -8.40
CA ASP A 85 2.02 -0.90 -8.73
C ASP A 85 2.46 -0.05 -7.54
N ASP A 86 2.02 -0.41 -6.33
CA ASP A 86 2.41 0.27 -5.10
C ASP A 86 3.93 0.18 -4.85
N LEU A 87 4.54 -1.00 -5.07
CA LEU A 87 5.99 -1.15 -4.97
C LEU A 87 6.72 -0.20 -5.94
N ALA A 88 6.33 -0.21 -7.21
CA ALA A 88 6.98 0.62 -8.22
C ALA A 88 6.85 2.12 -7.91
N LEU A 89 5.67 2.54 -7.45
CA LEU A 89 5.38 3.94 -7.13
C LEU A 89 6.06 4.40 -5.84
N TRP A 90 6.19 3.54 -4.82
CA TRP A 90 6.88 3.89 -3.57
C TRP A 90 8.41 3.81 -3.67
N HIS A 91 8.95 2.89 -4.46
CA HIS A 91 10.38 2.65 -4.54
C HIS A 91 11.25 3.90 -4.73
N PRO A 92 10.95 4.84 -5.64
CA PRO A 92 11.78 6.03 -5.84
C PRO A 92 11.92 6.91 -4.59
N HIS A 93 10.93 6.86 -3.69
CA HIS A 93 10.87 7.68 -2.50
C HIS A 93 11.54 7.05 -1.28
N VAL A 94 11.62 5.71 -1.23
CA VAL A 94 12.15 4.96 -0.09
C VAL A 94 13.52 4.33 -0.35
N LYS A 95 14.00 4.33 -1.59
CA LYS A 95 15.32 3.82 -1.96
C LYS A 95 16.41 4.44 -1.08
N GLY A 96 17.24 3.60 -0.45
CA GLY A 96 18.33 4.02 0.42
C GLY A 96 17.90 4.50 1.82
N ARG A 97 16.63 4.39 2.19
CA ARG A 97 16.13 4.65 3.55
C ARG A 97 16.01 3.34 4.33
N GLU A 98 15.99 3.39 5.66
CA GLU A 98 15.78 2.20 6.51
C GLU A 98 14.30 1.76 6.54
N VAL A 99 13.71 1.58 5.36
CA VAL A 99 12.28 1.29 5.16
C VAL A 99 12.10 -0.02 4.39
N GLY A 100 11.12 -0.82 4.81
CA GLY A 100 10.58 -1.94 4.04
C GLY A 100 9.17 -1.62 3.54
N LEU A 101 8.76 -2.32 2.49
CA LEU A 101 7.41 -2.23 1.91
C LEU A 101 6.70 -3.58 2.02
N VAL A 102 5.44 -3.55 2.42
CA VAL A 102 4.48 -4.66 2.31
C VAL A 102 3.31 -4.16 1.49
N CYS A 103 3.31 -4.45 0.20
CA CYS A 103 2.20 -4.09 -0.67
C CYS A 103 1.25 -5.28 -0.77
N VAL A 104 -0.03 -5.06 -0.48
CA VAL A 104 -1.00 -6.14 -0.38
C VAL A 104 -1.83 -6.24 -1.65
N GLN A 105 -1.82 -7.42 -2.28
CA GLN A 105 -2.74 -7.72 -3.37
C GLN A 105 -4.10 -8.07 -2.76
N TRP A 106 -4.97 -7.08 -2.61
CA TRP A 106 -6.25 -7.24 -1.95
C TRP A 106 -7.45 -7.25 -2.89
N TRP A 107 -7.28 -6.88 -4.18
CA TRP A 107 -8.22 -7.18 -5.25
C TRP A 107 -8.04 -8.63 -5.71
N LEU A 108 -9.13 -9.39 -5.80
CA LEU A 108 -9.11 -10.83 -6.11
C LEU A 108 -9.18 -11.13 -7.61
N GLY A 109 -8.94 -10.12 -8.45
CA GLY A 109 -8.68 -10.28 -9.88
C GLY A 109 -9.90 -10.31 -10.78
N ALA A 110 -11.13 -10.12 -10.28
CA ALA A 110 -12.35 -10.07 -11.09
C ALA A 110 -13.39 -9.11 -10.50
N GLY A 111 -13.99 -8.28 -11.36
CA GLY A 111 -15.02 -7.32 -10.95
C GLY A 111 -14.47 -6.11 -10.18
N ASP A 112 -15.38 -5.21 -9.80
CA ASP A 112 -15.10 -3.98 -9.06
C ASP A 112 -16.00 -3.80 -7.82
N ARG A 113 -16.89 -4.75 -7.56
CA ARG A 113 -17.77 -4.76 -6.40
C ARG A 113 -16.94 -5.00 -5.12
N THR A 114 -17.54 -4.73 -3.98
CA THR A 114 -16.87 -4.89 -2.67
C THR A 114 -16.43 -6.33 -2.41
N ASP A 115 -17.20 -7.31 -2.89
CA ASP A 115 -16.90 -8.74 -2.79
C ASP A 115 -15.76 -9.23 -3.72
N ALA A 116 -15.34 -8.38 -4.65
CA ALA A 116 -14.14 -8.62 -5.47
C ALA A 116 -12.82 -8.30 -4.74
N TYR A 117 -12.90 -7.93 -3.47
CA TYR A 117 -11.77 -7.51 -2.65
C TYR A 117 -11.82 -8.23 -1.30
N TYR A 118 -10.67 -8.36 -0.64
CA TYR A 118 -10.67 -8.76 0.76
C TYR A 118 -11.50 -7.79 1.61
N ALA A 119 -12.37 -8.34 2.45
CA ALA A 119 -13.02 -7.57 3.51
C ALA A 119 -11.96 -7.03 4.50
N PRO A 120 -12.20 -5.91 5.20
CA PRO A 120 -11.22 -5.32 6.09
C PRO A 120 -10.65 -6.28 7.13
N GLN A 121 -11.45 -7.19 7.66
CA GLN A 121 -11.03 -8.18 8.65
C GLN A 121 -10.06 -9.21 8.07
N GLN A 122 -10.33 -9.71 6.85
CA GLN A 122 -9.43 -10.60 6.14
C GLN A 122 -8.13 -9.88 5.77
N LEU A 123 -8.27 -8.67 5.21
CA LEU A 123 -7.13 -7.85 4.82
C LEU A 123 -6.22 -7.56 6.01
N TYR A 124 -6.79 -7.14 7.15
CA TYR A 124 -6.01 -6.89 8.36
C TYR A 124 -5.34 -8.17 8.88
N ARG A 125 -6.00 -9.31 8.82
CA ARG A 125 -5.42 -10.61 9.20
C ARG A 125 -4.15 -10.92 8.39
N GLU A 126 -4.18 -10.75 7.07
CA GLU A 126 -3.02 -11.01 6.22
C GLU A 126 -1.88 -10.02 6.49
N ILE A 127 -2.22 -8.75 6.74
CA ILE A 127 -1.26 -7.73 7.17
C ILE A 127 -0.63 -8.10 8.52
N ASP A 128 -1.42 -8.47 9.52
CA ASP A 128 -0.96 -8.84 10.86
C ASP A 128 -0.01 -10.04 10.80
N LEU A 129 -0.36 -11.10 10.06
CA LEU A 129 0.48 -12.28 9.85
C LEU A 129 1.82 -11.91 9.16
N ALA A 130 1.78 -11.06 8.15
CA ALA A 130 2.99 -10.61 7.46
C ALA A 130 3.89 -9.79 8.39
N LEU A 131 3.34 -8.81 9.11
CA LEU A 131 4.10 -7.95 10.01
C LEU A 131 4.69 -8.74 11.18
N GLN A 132 3.96 -9.74 11.72
CA GLN A 132 4.49 -10.66 12.73
C GLN A 132 5.69 -11.47 12.20
N LYS A 133 5.55 -12.06 11.01
CA LYS A 133 6.63 -12.84 10.37
C LYS A 133 7.87 -11.99 10.09
N LEU A 134 7.69 -10.70 9.79
CA LEU A 134 8.76 -9.75 9.55
C LEU A 134 9.34 -9.16 10.86
N GLY A 135 8.79 -9.50 12.02
CA GLY A 135 9.25 -8.99 13.32
C GLY A 135 8.96 -7.51 13.54
N VAL A 136 7.96 -6.96 12.81
CA VAL A 136 7.61 -5.54 12.87
C VAL A 136 7.05 -5.20 14.26
N GLN A 137 7.63 -4.19 14.88
CA GLN A 137 7.22 -3.77 16.22
C GLN A 137 6.03 -2.81 16.18
N PRO A 138 5.18 -2.77 17.22
CA PRO A 138 4.15 -1.75 17.37
C PRO A 138 4.68 -0.33 17.17
N GLY A 139 3.93 0.52 16.49
CA GLY A 139 4.31 1.91 16.24
C GLY A 139 5.44 2.11 15.22
N THR A 140 5.89 1.07 14.51
CA THR A 140 6.97 1.18 13.52
C THR A 140 6.50 1.05 12.07
N ALA A 141 5.22 0.88 11.83
CA ALA A 141 4.64 0.83 10.50
C ALA A 141 3.81 2.08 10.16
N MET A 142 3.68 2.36 8.87
CA MET A 142 2.74 3.31 8.28
C MET A 142 1.78 2.52 7.38
N LEU A 143 0.49 2.80 7.48
CA LEU A 143 -0.50 2.32 6.52
C LEU A 143 -0.74 3.39 5.46
N HIS A 144 -0.55 3.07 4.20
CA HIS A 144 -0.93 3.90 3.06
C HIS A 144 -2.08 3.24 2.31
N GLY A 145 -3.11 4.00 2.00
CA GLY A 145 -4.16 3.60 1.09
C GLY A 145 -4.30 4.59 -0.05
N PHE A 146 -4.41 4.10 -1.29
CA PHE A 146 -4.68 4.89 -2.46
C PHE A 146 -6.10 4.63 -2.98
N SER A 147 -6.89 5.68 -3.25
CA SER A 147 -8.23 5.58 -3.86
C SER A 147 -9.13 4.63 -3.06
N ARG A 148 -9.59 3.53 -3.62
CA ARG A 148 -10.34 2.49 -2.89
C ARG A 148 -9.55 1.92 -1.70
N GLY A 149 -8.21 1.78 -1.82
CA GLY A 149 -7.35 1.40 -0.71
C GLY A 149 -7.37 2.42 0.43
N SER A 150 -7.47 3.72 0.12
CA SER A 150 -7.68 4.77 1.11
C SER A 150 -9.02 4.59 1.83
N ALA A 151 -10.12 4.42 1.08
CA ALA A 151 -11.44 4.18 1.67
C ALA A 151 -11.49 2.94 2.57
N ASN A 152 -10.67 1.92 2.28
CA ASN A 152 -10.57 0.70 3.09
C ASN A 152 -9.63 0.85 4.29
N SER A 153 -8.63 1.74 4.21
CA SER A 153 -7.64 1.96 5.27
C SER A 153 -8.26 2.43 6.58
N TYR A 154 -9.40 3.10 6.56
CA TYR A 154 -10.13 3.53 7.76
C TYR A 154 -10.52 2.32 8.64
N ALA A 155 -11.08 1.28 8.03
CA ALA A 155 -11.48 0.07 8.74
C ALA A 155 -10.26 -0.78 9.16
N VAL A 156 -9.22 -0.86 8.32
CA VAL A 156 -7.96 -1.56 8.66
C VAL A 156 -7.28 -0.89 9.86
N ALA A 157 -7.21 0.45 9.89
CA ALA A 157 -6.66 1.19 11.03
C ALA A 157 -7.48 1.01 12.31
N ALA A 158 -8.82 0.96 12.20
CA ALA A 158 -9.70 0.69 13.34
C ALA A 158 -9.48 -0.72 13.91
N LEU A 159 -9.23 -1.72 13.07
CA LEU A 159 -8.90 -3.08 13.50
C LEU A 159 -7.53 -3.14 14.19
N ASP A 160 -6.53 -2.46 13.66
CA ASP A 160 -5.20 -2.39 14.27
C ASP A 160 -5.25 -1.73 15.66
N ALA A 161 -5.92 -0.60 15.78
CA ALA A 161 -6.09 0.12 17.03
C ALA A 161 -6.90 -0.70 18.07
N GLY A 162 -7.98 -1.36 17.63
CA GLY A 162 -8.90 -2.10 18.51
C GLY A 162 -8.35 -3.44 19.00
N ARG A 163 -7.46 -4.08 18.26
CA ARG A 163 -6.83 -5.36 18.62
C ARG A 163 -5.59 -5.21 19.51
N GLY A 164 -5.20 -3.98 19.83
CA GLY A 164 -4.04 -3.71 20.67
C GLY A 164 -2.68 -3.96 20.03
N ARG A 165 -2.62 -4.31 18.73
CA ARG A 165 -1.34 -4.48 17.99
C ARG A 165 -0.68 -3.14 17.74
N ARG A 166 -1.45 -2.15 17.26
CA ARG A 166 -1.00 -0.77 17.05
C ARG A 166 0.28 -0.67 16.25
N TYR A 167 0.38 -1.42 15.16
CA TYR A 167 1.52 -1.35 14.25
C TYR A 167 1.68 0.03 13.65
N PHE A 168 0.54 0.69 13.32
CA PHE A 168 0.56 1.92 12.56
C PHE A 168 0.74 3.14 13.45
N SER A 169 1.94 3.74 13.40
CA SER A 169 2.21 5.05 13.99
C SER A 169 1.63 6.21 13.16
N LEU A 170 1.34 5.94 11.88
CA LEU A 170 0.80 6.90 10.94
C LEU A 170 -0.08 6.17 9.90
N VAL A 171 -1.18 6.78 9.52
CA VAL A 171 -2.02 6.32 8.40
C VAL A 171 -2.13 7.44 7.37
N VAL A 172 -2.04 7.08 6.09
CA VAL A 172 -2.12 8.03 4.97
C VAL A 172 -3.28 7.66 4.08
N ALA A 173 -4.29 8.53 4.05
CA ALA A 173 -5.44 8.44 3.15
C ALA A 173 -5.16 9.29 1.90
N ASN A 174 -4.88 8.64 0.77
CA ASN A 174 -4.51 9.29 -0.48
C ASN A 174 -5.63 9.17 -1.51
N SER A 175 -6.27 10.28 -1.85
CA SER A 175 -7.29 10.40 -2.91
C SER A 175 -8.41 9.35 -2.80
N GLY A 176 -8.94 9.15 -1.59
CA GLY A 176 -10.02 8.20 -1.32
C GLY A 176 -10.77 8.63 -0.06
N GLY A 177 -11.80 9.43 -0.26
CA GLY A 177 -12.56 10.03 0.82
C GLY A 177 -13.48 9.06 1.54
N VAL A 178 -14.19 9.59 2.53
CA VAL A 178 -15.19 8.87 3.33
C VAL A 178 -16.49 8.78 2.53
N GLY A 179 -16.80 7.59 2.01
CA GLY A 179 -18.11 7.29 1.43
C GLY A 179 -18.99 6.64 2.49
N LEU A 180 -20.05 7.34 2.94
CA LEU A 180 -20.94 6.80 3.96
C LEU A 180 -21.79 5.61 3.46
N ASP A 181 -21.89 5.43 2.17
CA ASP A 181 -22.48 4.28 1.48
C ASP A 181 -21.48 3.12 1.30
N TYR A 182 -20.18 3.37 1.41
CA TYR A 182 -19.18 2.33 1.33
C TYR A 182 -19.22 1.43 2.58
N PRO A 183 -19.43 0.10 2.42
CA PRO A 183 -19.71 -0.79 3.55
C PRO A 183 -18.68 -0.70 4.71
N PRO A 184 -17.35 -0.68 4.49
CA PRO A 184 -16.38 -0.54 5.57
C PRO A 184 -16.52 0.76 6.36
N THR A 185 -16.73 1.89 5.69
CA THR A 185 -16.93 3.21 6.33
C THR A 185 -18.24 3.24 7.11
N ARG A 186 -19.32 2.74 6.51
CA ARG A 186 -20.63 2.63 7.17
C ARG A 186 -20.54 1.76 8.44
N ALA A 187 -19.79 0.67 8.41
CA ALA A 187 -19.58 -0.18 9.58
C ALA A 187 -18.88 0.57 10.74
N ILE A 188 -17.95 1.49 10.43
CA ILE A 188 -17.35 2.37 11.45
C ILE A 188 -18.41 3.31 12.03
N GLY A 189 -19.15 3.99 11.16
CA GLY A 189 -20.18 4.95 11.56
C GLY A 189 -21.33 4.32 12.37
N SER A 190 -21.68 3.06 12.10
CA SER A 190 -22.69 2.30 12.86
C SER A 190 -22.19 1.71 14.18
N GLY A 191 -20.91 1.91 14.52
CA GLY A 191 -20.33 1.41 15.77
C GLY A 191 -19.90 -0.07 15.74
N ALA A 192 -19.85 -0.73 14.57
CA ALA A 192 -19.41 -2.12 14.45
C ALA A 192 -17.95 -2.34 14.92
N PHE A 193 -17.15 -1.28 14.97
CA PHE A 193 -15.77 -1.29 15.49
C PHE A 193 -15.66 -0.68 16.91
N GLY A 194 -16.78 -0.44 17.59
CA GLY A 194 -16.81 0.24 18.87
C GLY A 194 -17.00 1.77 18.77
N ARG A 195 -17.00 2.43 19.91
CA ARG A 195 -17.13 3.89 19.99
C ARG A 195 -15.79 4.55 19.72
N ARG A 196 -15.75 5.46 18.74
CA ARG A 196 -14.52 6.17 18.33
C ARG A 196 -13.35 5.21 18.03
N PRO A 197 -13.49 4.28 17.08
CA PRO A 197 -12.50 3.22 16.87
C PRO A 197 -11.15 3.73 16.35
N LEU A 198 -11.07 5.00 15.92
CA LEU A 198 -9.84 5.65 15.47
C LEU A 198 -9.20 6.55 16.55
N GLN A 199 -9.66 6.44 17.82
CA GLN A 199 -9.18 7.27 18.90
C GLN A 199 -7.66 7.21 19.05
N GLY A 200 -7.00 8.38 18.93
CA GLY A 200 -5.57 8.55 19.08
C GLY A 200 -4.73 8.06 17.88
N THR A 201 -5.33 7.52 16.82
CA THR A 201 -4.61 7.22 15.56
C THR A 201 -4.21 8.52 14.85
N ARG A 202 -3.02 8.52 14.22
CA ARG A 202 -2.48 9.70 13.54
C ARG A 202 -2.66 9.54 12.03
N TRP A 203 -3.11 10.60 11.37
CA TRP A 203 -3.49 10.57 9.96
C TRP A 203 -2.89 11.72 9.16
N ILE A 204 -2.55 11.42 7.91
CA ILE A 204 -2.35 12.41 6.85
C ILE A 204 -3.42 12.16 5.80
N THR A 205 -4.08 13.23 5.34
CA THR A 205 -4.94 13.19 4.15
C THR A 205 -4.21 13.84 2.98
N VAL A 206 -4.28 13.22 1.79
CA VAL A 206 -3.63 13.75 0.58
C VAL A 206 -4.65 13.85 -0.54
N ALA A 207 -4.70 15.01 -1.20
CA ALA A 207 -5.64 15.29 -2.27
C ALA A 207 -5.00 16.10 -3.41
N GLY A 208 -5.36 15.76 -4.63
CA GLY A 208 -5.02 16.57 -5.81
C GLY A 208 -6.17 17.52 -6.19
N GLY A 209 -5.82 18.75 -6.60
CA GLY A 209 -6.81 19.73 -7.08
C GLY A 209 -7.39 19.40 -8.45
N ARG A 210 -6.70 18.56 -9.22
CA ARG A 210 -7.12 18.07 -10.55
C ARG A 210 -7.69 16.66 -10.52
N ASP A 211 -8.16 16.21 -9.35
CA ASP A 211 -8.81 14.91 -9.23
C ASP A 211 -10.11 14.89 -10.04
N PRO A 212 -10.37 13.85 -10.88
CA PRO A 212 -11.59 13.78 -11.68
C PRO A 212 -12.87 13.63 -10.84
N ASN A 213 -12.75 13.25 -9.56
CA ASN A 213 -13.85 13.15 -8.61
C ASN A 213 -13.62 14.07 -7.40
N PRO A 214 -13.67 15.40 -7.59
CA PRO A 214 -13.24 16.35 -6.56
C PRO A 214 -14.03 16.20 -5.26
N ASP A 215 -15.34 15.93 -5.35
CA ASP A 215 -16.21 15.79 -4.18
C ASP A 215 -16.03 14.46 -3.42
N ARG A 216 -15.38 13.46 -3.97
CA ARG A 216 -15.11 12.21 -3.27
C ARG A 216 -13.63 12.07 -2.91
N ASP A 217 -12.75 12.25 -3.89
CA ASP A 217 -11.35 11.87 -3.83
C ASP A 217 -10.39 13.08 -3.88
N GLY A 218 -10.87 14.22 -4.42
CA GLY A 218 -10.13 15.47 -4.49
C GLY A 218 -10.19 16.29 -3.20
N ILE A 219 -9.73 17.55 -3.28
CA ILE A 219 -9.57 18.41 -2.09
C ILE A 219 -10.86 18.53 -1.27
N PRO A 220 -12.04 18.84 -1.83
CA PRO A 220 -13.28 18.92 -1.03
C PRO A 220 -13.63 17.60 -0.34
N GLY A 221 -13.48 16.48 -1.05
CA GLY A 221 -13.75 15.15 -0.50
C GLY A 221 -12.83 14.79 0.65
N MET A 222 -11.52 15.04 0.49
CA MET A 222 -10.53 14.73 1.52
C MET A 222 -10.59 15.69 2.73
N ARG A 223 -11.04 16.93 2.56
CA ARG A 223 -11.38 17.81 3.68
C ARG A 223 -12.53 17.25 4.53
N ARG A 224 -13.58 16.71 3.89
CA ARG A 224 -14.65 16.00 4.63
C ARG A 224 -14.12 14.76 5.34
N ALA A 225 -13.24 13.99 4.69
CA ALA A 225 -12.60 12.85 5.32
C ALA A 225 -11.78 13.25 6.57
N ALA A 226 -11.03 14.35 6.49
CA ALA A 226 -10.27 14.88 7.64
C ALA A 226 -11.19 15.30 8.79
N GLY A 227 -12.33 15.93 8.51
CA GLY A 227 -13.35 16.26 9.50
C GLY A 227 -13.92 15.02 10.17
N TRP A 228 -14.37 14.06 9.37
CA TRP A 228 -14.92 12.80 9.87
C TRP A 228 -13.89 12.00 10.71
N LEU A 229 -12.61 11.95 10.30
CA LEU A 229 -11.55 11.31 11.08
C LEU A 229 -11.46 11.91 12.49
N LYS A 230 -11.52 13.24 12.63
CA LYS A 230 -11.52 13.92 13.93
C LYS A 230 -12.74 13.55 14.77
N GLU A 231 -13.92 13.45 14.17
CA GLU A 231 -15.15 12.97 14.83
C GLU A 231 -15.00 11.54 15.36
N GLN A 232 -14.27 10.68 14.63
CA GLN A 232 -13.93 9.32 15.06
C GLN A 232 -12.78 9.27 16.08
N GLY A 233 -12.27 10.41 16.53
CA GLY A 233 -11.24 10.52 17.57
C GLY A 233 -9.81 10.46 17.04
N ALA A 234 -9.62 10.47 15.74
CA ALA A 234 -8.30 10.51 15.12
C ALA A 234 -7.64 11.89 15.20
N ILE A 235 -6.32 11.92 15.09
CA ILE A 235 -5.49 13.13 15.03
C ILE A 235 -5.03 13.29 13.57
N VAL A 236 -5.60 14.25 12.86
CA VAL A 236 -5.11 14.62 11.52
C VAL A 236 -3.89 15.53 11.70
N VAL A 237 -2.70 14.98 11.48
CA VAL A 237 -1.42 15.67 11.70
C VAL A 237 -1.02 16.54 10.51
N GLU A 238 -1.53 16.23 9.32
CA GLU A 238 -1.28 17.01 8.10
C GLU A 238 -2.42 16.79 7.09
N ALA A 239 -2.73 17.82 6.31
CA ALA A 239 -3.63 17.74 5.17
C ALA A 239 -2.88 18.30 3.94
N ILE A 240 -2.39 17.41 3.10
CA ILE A 240 -1.66 17.77 1.89
C ILE A 240 -2.66 18.00 0.76
N GLU A 241 -2.80 19.25 0.37
CA GLU A 241 -3.64 19.67 -0.75
C GLU A 241 -2.73 20.19 -1.86
N ASP A 242 -2.61 19.43 -2.95
CA ASP A 242 -1.76 19.80 -4.07
C ASP A 242 -2.62 20.22 -5.28
N PRO A 243 -2.78 21.52 -5.55
CA PRO A 243 -3.65 21.99 -6.63
C PRO A 243 -3.16 21.61 -8.03
N GLN A 244 -1.91 21.20 -8.17
CA GLN A 244 -1.32 20.83 -9.46
C GLN A 244 -1.43 19.33 -9.76
N GLU A 245 -1.62 18.51 -8.73
CA GLU A 245 -1.71 17.07 -8.85
C GLU A 245 -3.16 16.61 -9.09
N GLY A 246 -3.27 15.41 -9.68
CA GLY A 246 -4.54 14.72 -9.91
C GLY A 246 -4.79 13.59 -8.90
N HIS A 247 -5.52 12.58 -9.36
CA HIS A 247 -5.77 11.35 -8.59
C HIS A 247 -4.45 10.63 -8.27
N GLY A 248 -4.19 10.34 -7.00
CA GLY A 248 -2.93 9.75 -6.56
C GLY A 248 -1.81 10.74 -6.29
N ALA A 249 -2.13 11.95 -5.84
CA ALA A 249 -1.23 13.06 -5.60
C ALA A 249 -0.01 12.76 -4.70
N LEU A 250 -0.01 11.67 -3.93
CA LEU A 250 1.09 11.32 -3.03
C LEU A 250 2.30 10.77 -3.77
N THR A 251 2.17 9.60 -4.36
CA THR A 251 3.33 8.87 -4.91
C THR A 251 3.80 9.40 -6.26
N ARG A 252 3.01 10.24 -6.91
CA ARG A 252 3.39 10.94 -8.15
C ARG A 252 4.12 12.26 -7.89
N SER A 253 4.04 12.80 -6.68
CA SER A 253 4.71 14.02 -6.26
C SER A 253 5.84 13.72 -5.27
N ALA A 254 7.08 13.92 -5.70
CA ALA A 254 8.26 13.76 -4.84
C ALA A 254 8.20 14.68 -3.60
N LYS A 255 7.61 15.86 -3.73
CA LYS A 255 7.40 16.79 -2.61
C LYS A 255 6.44 16.19 -1.58
N ASN A 256 5.28 15.70 -2.02
CA ASN A 256 4.25 15.16 -1.13
C ASN A 256 4.74 13.87 -0.45
N ALA A 257 5.38 12.98 -1.21
CA ALA A 257 5.99 11.77 -0.66
C ALA A 257 7.06 12.09 0.39
N ARG A 258 7.89 13.10 0.16
CA ARG A 258 8.90 13.54 1.13
C ARG A 258 8.25 14.05 2.42
N THR A 259 7.23 14.90 2.33
CA THR A 259 6.50 15.41 3.50
C THR A 259 5.94 14.27 4.35
N VAL A 260 5.32 13.27 3.73
CA VAL A 260 4.79 12.10 4.43
C VAL A 260 5.91 11.29 5.09
N LEU A 261 6.98 11.01 4.35
CA LEU A 261 8.11 10.24 4.88
C LEU A 261 8.83 10.97 6.02
N ASP A 262 8.99 12.28 5.94
CA ASP A 262 9.60 13.08 7.01
C ASP A 262 8.76 13.03 8.29
N LEU A 263 7.41 13.02 8.18
CA LEU A 263 6.52 12.87 9.34
C LEU A 263 6.51 11.43 9.88
N PHE A 264 6.65 10.43 9.03
CA PHE A 264 6.69 9.03 9.42
C PHE A 264 8.02 8.62 10.07
N LEU A 265 9.13 9.11 9.55
CA LEU A 265 10.48 8.71 9.98
C LEU A 265 10.97 9.49 11.20
N LYS A 266 10.35 10.62 11.54
CA LYS A 266 10.66 11.32 12.78
C LYS A 266 10.35 10.42 13.98
N PRO A 267 11.22 10.41 15.01
CA PRO A 267 10.86 9.76 16.28
C PRO A 267 9.53 10.35 16.78
N THR A 268 8.61 9.48 17.17
CA THR A 268 7.43 9.93 17.92
C THR A 268 7.90 10.34 19.30
N PRO A 269 7.58 11.55 19.78
CA PRO A 269 7.97 12.01 21.11
C PRO A 269 7.42 11.14 22.23
#